data_b789dc71917fdd115935fa94071a3cce
#
_entry.id   b789dc71917fdd115935fa94071a3cce
#
_cell.length_a   1.000
_cell.length_b   1.000
_cell.length_c   1.000
_cell.angle_alpha   90.00
_cell.angle_beta   90.00
_cell.angle_gamma   90.00
#
_symmetry.space_group_name_H-M   'P 1'
#
loop_
_entity.id
_entity.type
_entity.pdbx_description
1 polymer ?
#
loop_
_entity_poly.entity_id
_entity_poly.type
_entity_poly.pdbx_seq_one_letter_code
_entity_poly.pdbx_strand_id
1 'polypeptide(L)'
;MDAKDLYDLILSTYPSVTEGAICDLHKPCSKHRECSIKLSNKYIDFDAVETEFDRGRVSRPSVDAVKNAGQYFCFIEIKGWKKYLEWNTPSEKGIQEQAEYDLKGKLETSEEICVAISGQHNIFRQIPEVFILVTDIDVSEQGVENFHFNMMALATTSSVWESKCNTELNSQLEQQITTIPKYYVTCKQLENKLNVISRV
;
A
#
# COMPACT_ATOMS: atom_id res chain seq x y z
N MET A 1 -14.13 6.13 -20.03
CA MET A 1 -13.39 6.71 -18.87
C MET A 1 -12.08 5.96 -18.74
N ASP A 2 -10.99 6.66 -18.60
CA ASP A 2 -9.67 6.04 -18.34
C ASP A 2 -9.25 6.21 -16.86
N ALA A 3 -8.04 5.73 -16.50
CA ALA A 3 -7.56 5.79 -15.11
C ALA A 3 -7.37 7.23 -14.61
N LYS A 4 -6.97 8.15 -15.50
CA LYS A 4 -6.83 9.56 -15.17
C LYS A 4 -8.18 10.22 -14.97
N ASP A 5 -9.16 9.93 -15.83
CA ASP A 5 -10.52 10.43 -15.70
C ASP A 5 -11.14 10.04 -14.35
N LEU A 6 -10.96 8.76 -13.94
CA LEU A 6 -11.44 8.29 -12.64
C LEU A 6 -10.76 9.02 -11.48
N TYR A 7 -9.44 9.18 -11.57
CA TYR A 7 -8.65 9.88 -10.55
C TYR A 7 -9.12 11.33 -10.38
N ASP A 8 -9.27 12.06 -11.51
CA ASP A 8 -9.73 13.46 -11.52
C ASP A 8 -11.20 13.57 -11.05
N LEU A 9 -12.04 12.57 -11.37
CA LEU A 9 -13.43 12.51 -10.91
C LEU A 9 -13.52 12.36 -9.38
N ILE A 10 -12.69 11.51 -8.75
CA ILE A 10 -12.65 11.37 -7.29
C ILE A 10 -12.34 12.72 -6.64
N LEU A 11 -11.29 13.42 -7.10
CA LEU A 11 -10.92 14.74 -6.57
C LEU A 11 -12.00 15.79 -6.77
N SER A 12 -12.68 15.77 -7.91
CA SER A 12 -13.76 16.73 -8.18
C SER A 12 -15.03 16.45 -7.40
N THR A 13 -15.29 15.17 -7.08
CA THR A 13 -16.46 14.76 -6.29
C THR A 13 -16.31 15.12 -4.82
N TYR A 14 -15.08 15.02 -4.30
CA TYR A 14 -14.77 15.31 -2.89
C TYR A 14 -13.68 16.38 -2.77
N PRO A 15 -14.04 17.69 -2.89
CA PRO A 15 -13.06 18.78 -2.85
C PRO A 15 -12.32 18.93 -1.51
N SER A 16 -12.82 18.32 -0.44
CA SER A 16 -12.15 18.26 0.87
C SER A 16 -11.00 17.26 0.91
N VAL A 17 -11.02 16.26 0.02
CA VAL A 17 -9.96 15.25 -0.10
C VAL A 17 -8.77 15.87 -0.79
N THR A 18 -7.60 15.67 -0.21
CA THR A 18 -6.35 16.24 -0.71
C THR A 18 -5.43 15.17 -1.26
N GLU A 19 -4.58 15.59 -2.19
CA GLU A 19 -3.42 14.78 -2.59
C GLU A 19 -2.25 15.06 -1.65
N GLY A 20 -1.60 14.01 -1.18
CA GLY A 20 -0.43 14.07 -0.32
C GLY A 20 0.70 13.16 -0.78
N ALA A 21 1.90 13.37 -0.25
CA ALA A 21 2.95 12.38 -0.38
C ALA A 21 2.57 11.12 0.42
N ILE A 22 2.98 9.94 -0.07
CA ILE A 22 2.60 8.66 0.56
C ILE A 22 2.96 8.60 2.06
N CYS A 23 4.08 9.22 2.44
CA CYS A 23 4.52 9.28 3.84
C CYS A 23 3.64 10.18 4.72
N ASP A 24 2.93 11.14 4.13
CA ASP A 24 2.02 12.04 4.87
C ASP A 24 0.65 11.38 5.08
N LEU A 25 0.23 10.54 4.13
CA LEU A 25 -1.04 9.82 4.18
C LEU A 25 -1.04 8.70 5.22
N HIS A 26 0.11 8.07 5.47
CA HIS A 26 0.22 7.01 6.45
C HIS A 26 0.71 7.55 7.81
N LYS A 27 -0.20 7.63 8.79
CA LYS A 27 0.07 8.19 10.14
C LYS A 27 1.31 7.62 10.86
N PRO A 28 1.64 6.31 10.78
CA PRO A 28 2.90 5.80 11.34
C PRO A 28 4.14 6.40 10.70
N CYS A 29 4.17 6.60 9.38
CA CYS A 29 5.32 7.18 8.67
C CYS A 29 5.55 8.64 9.00
N SER A 30 4.51 9.42 9.24
CA SER A 30 4.64 10.86 9.59
C SER A 30 5.44 11.10 10.88
N LYS A 31 5.60 10.05 11.70
CA LYS A 31 6.41 10.07 12.93
C LYS A 31 7.86 9.63 12.72
N HIS A 32 8.20 9.05 11.58
CA HIS A 32 9.56 8.66 11.22
C HIS A 32 10.32 9.89 10.71
N ARG A 33 10.84 10.70 11.64
CA ARG A 33 11.64 11.91 11.32
C ARG A 33 12.94 11.61 10.55
N GLU A 34 13.32 10.34 10.44
CA GLU A 34 14.55 9.86 9.81
C GLU A 34 14.36 9.39 8.37
N CYS A 35 13.13 9.40 7.83
CA CYS A 35 12.91 9.06 6.43
C CYS A 35 13.50 10.16 5.54
N SER A 36 14.71 9.93 5.01
CA SER A 36 15.39 10.84 4.08
C SER A 36 14.80 10.85 2.66
N ILE A 37 13.75 10.05 2.44
CA ILE A 37 13.16 9.86 1.12
C ILE A 37 12.11 10.95 0.91
N LYS A 38 12.44 11.88 0.03
CA LYS A 38 11.48 12.85 -0.51
C LYS A 38 10.82 12.21 -1.73
N LEU A 39 9.67 11.59 -1.53
CA LEU A 39 8.82 11.13 -2.63
C LEU A 39 8.11 12.33 -3.23
N SER A 40 8.21 12.49 -4.54
CA SER A 40 7.66 13.66 -5.27
C SER A 40 6.22 13.43 -5.74
N ASN A 41 5.82 12.18 -5.91
CA ASN A 41 4.49 11.83 -6.35
C ASN A 41 3.44 12.15 -5.28
N LYS A 42 2.31 12.64 -5.76
CA LYS A 42 1.11 12.84 -4.95
C LYS A 42 0.11 11.74 -5.19
N TYR A 43 -0.61 11.38 -4.15
CA TYR A 43 -1.59 10.30 -4.08
C TYR A 43 -2.87 10.84 -3.45
N ILE A 44 -4.02 10.36 -3.85
CA ILE A 44 -5.27 10.66 -3.15
C ILE A 44 -5.28 9.87 -1.84
N ASP A 45 -5.56 10.55 -0.73
CA ASP A 45 -5.90 9.93 0.56
C ASP A 45 -7.24 9.21 0.42
N PHE A 46 -7.21 7.88 0.32
CA PHE A 46 -8.42 7.12 0.07
C PHE A 46 -9.22 6.84 1.35
N ASP A 47 -8.59 6.85 2.51
CA ASP A 47 -9.30 6.85 3.81
C ASP A 47 -10.17 8.11 3.95
N ALA A 48 -9.69 9.25 3.45
CA ALA A 48 -10.48 10.47 3.42
C ALA A 48 -11.65 10.38 2.41
N VAL A 49 -11.43 9.74 1.26
CA VAL A 49 -12.51 9.47 0.28
C VAL A 49 -13.59 8.58 0.90
N GLU A 50 -13.22 7.48 1.56
CA GLU A 50 -14.15 6.58 2.24
C GLU A 50 -14.97 7.31 3.30
N THR A 51 -14.31 8.11 4.13
CA THR A 51 -14.96 8.90 5.17
C THR A 51 -16.01 9.86 4.61
N GLU A 52 -15.70 10.57 3.53
CA GLU A 52 -16.64 11.47 2.84
C GLU A 52 -17.77 10.70 2.14
N PHE A 53 -17.46 9.58 1.50
CA PHE A 53 -18.43 8.73 0.81
C PHE A 53 -19.50 8.21 1.77
N ASP A 54 -19.10 7.66 2.90
CA ASP A 54 -20.02 7.12 3.91
C ASP A 54 -20.57 8.20 4.86
N ARG A 55 -20.17 9.45 4.68
CA ARG A 55 -20.53 10.59 5.55
C ARG A 55 -20.28 10.32 7.03
N GLY A 56 -19.19 9.59 7.32
CA GLY A 56 -18.78 9.21 8.67
C GLY A 56 -19.74 8.26 9.39
N ARG A 57 -20.65 7.57 8.67
CA ARG A 57 -21.65 6.68 9.30
C ARG A 57 -21.08 5.33 9.70
N VAL A 58 -20.28 4.71 8.84
CA VAL A 58 -19.63 3.42 9.05
C VAL A 58 -18.26 3.47 8.40
N SER A 59 -17.21 3.30 9.18
CA SER A 59 -15.87 3.13 8.59
C SER A 59 -15.78 1.73 8.00
N ARG A 60 -15.52 1.67 6.70
CA ARG A 60 -15.29 0.41 5.98
C ARG A 60 -13.80 0.25 5.71
N PRO A 61 -13.27 -0.98 5.67
CA PRO A 61 -11.87 -1.17 5.30
C PRO A 61 -11.66 -0.70 3.86
N SER A 62 -10.80 0.29 3.64
CA SER A 62 -10.36 0.75 2.33
C SER A 62 -8.85 0.73 2.22
N VAL A 63 -8.30 0.89 1.01
CA VAL A 63 -6.86 1.08 0.82
C VAL A 63 -6.45 2.47 1.31
N ASP A 64 -5.21 2.63 1.72
CA ASP A 64 -4.72 3.91 2.26
C ASP A 64 -4.67 5.01 1.16
N ALA A 65 -4.32 4.64 -0.08
CA ALA A 65 -4.16 5.62 -1.15
C ALA A 65 -4.47 5.05 -2.54
N VAL A 66 -4.77 5.95 -3.49
CA VAL A 66 -4.86 5.58 -4.91
C VAL A 66 -4.04 6.53 -5.78
N LYS A 67 -3.63 6.01 -6.95
CA LYS A 67 -2.84 6.74 -7.95
C LYS A 67 -3.17 6.27 -9.36
N ASN A 68 -3.22 7.19 -10.31
CA ASN A 68 -3.17 6.83 -11.73
C ASN A 68 -1.72 6.69 -12.18
N ALA A 69 -1.39 5.61 -12.88
CA ALA A 69 -0.08 5.34 -13.47
C ALA A 69 -0.24 4.92 -14.93
N GLY A 70 -0.16 5.88 -15.84
CA GLY A 70 -0.47 5.64 -17.26
C GLY A 70 -1.91 5.19 -17.44
N GLN A 71 -2.11 4.02 -18.03
CA GLN A 71 -3.45 3.44 -18.23
C GLN A 71 -4.00 2.73 -16.98
N TYR A 72 -3.17 2.50 -15.96
CA TYR A 72 -3.52 1.73 -14.77
C TYR A 72 -4.04 2.61 -13.63
N PHE A 73 -5.05 2.11 -12.91
CA PHE A 73 -5.48 2.64 -11.64
C PHE A 73 -4.88 1.80 -10.52
N CYS A 74 -4.07 2.43 -9.66
CA CYS A 74 -3.30 1.73 -8.63
C CYS A 74 -3.96 1.91 -7.27
N PHE A 75 -4.33 0.82 -6.62
CA PHE A 75 -4.74 0.73 -5.23
C PHE A 75 -3.50 0.47 -4.36
N ILE A 76 -3.28 1.30 -3.35
CA ILE A 76 -2.04 1.29 -2.57
C ILE A 76 -2.37 1.14 -1.10
N GLU A 77 -1.89 0.06 -0.52
CA GLU A 77 -1.96 -0.23 0.92
C GLU A 77 -0.58 -0.07 1.54
N ILE A 78 -0.50 0.57 2.73
CA ILE A 78 0.77 0.87 3.40
C ILE A 78 0.83 0.14 4.73
N LYS A 79 1.91 -0.61 4.95
CA LYS A 79 2.15 -1.33 6.21
C LYS A 79 3.49 -0.94 6.81
N GLY A 80 3.43 -0.19 7.91
CA GLY A 80 4.59 0.23 8.69
C GLY A 80 4.91 -0.77 9.80
N TRP A 81 5.96 -1.58 9.62
CA TRP A 81 6.39 -2.60 10.57
C TRP A 81 7.54 -2.18 11.46
N LYS A 82 8.37 -1.22 11.04
CA LYS A 82 9.52 -0.76 11.84
C LYS A 82 9.10 -0.36 13.24
N LYS A 83 8.04 0.44 13.34
CA LYS A 83 7.50 0.89 14.63
C LYS A 83 7.02 -0.28 15.51
N TYR A 84 6.39 -1.29 14.90
CA TYR A 84 5.99 -2.48 15.63
C TYR A 84 7.20 -3.22 16.21
N LEU A 85 8.25 -3.41 15.41
CA LEU A 85 9.48 -4.08 15.81
C LEU A 85 10.27 -3.30 16.88
N GLU A 86 10.23 -1.97 16.85
CA GLU A 86 10.89 -1.12 17.83
C GLU A 86 10.17 -1.11 19.20
N TRP A 87 8.84 -1.19 19.20
CA TRP A 87 8.03 -0.96 20.41
C TRP A 87 7.53 -2.24 21.07
N ASN A 88 7.66 -3.37 20.41
CA ASN A 88 7.21 -4.66 20.92
C ASN A 88 8.36 -5.65 20.97
N THR A 89 8.25 -6.65 21.85
CA THR A 89 9.08 -7.84 21.79
C THR A 89 8.52 -8.73 20.68
N PRO A 90 9.17 -8.85 19.53
CA PRO A 90 8.62 -9.61 18.41
C PRO A 90 8.47 -11.09 18.75
N SER A 91 7.39 -11.70 18.27
CA SER A 91 7.16 -13.14 18.33
C SER A 91 6.49 -13.60 17.04
N GLU A 92 6.63 -14.87 16.68
CA GLU A 92 5.98 -15.42 15.49
C GLU A 92 4.47 -15.23 15.53
N LYS A 93 3.86 -15.53 16.67
CA LYS A 93 2.43 -15.33 16.88
C LYS A 93 2.01 -13.85 16.73
N GLY A 94 2.78 -12.95 17.32
CA GLY A 94 2.50 -11.52 17.22
C GLY A 94 2.63 -10.98 15.79
N ILE A 95 3.57 -11.50 14.99
CA ILE A 95 3.69 -11.16 13.57
C ILE A 95 2.49 -11.68 12.80
N GLN A 96 2.08 -12.93 13.01
CA GLN A 96 0.90 -13.51 12.35
C GLN A 96 -0.37 -12.72 12.70
N GLU A 97 -0.62 -12.43 13.98
CA GLU A 97 -1.78 -11.63 14.43
C GLU A 97 -1.78 -10.22 13.84
N GLN A 98 -0.61 -9.59 13.72
CA GLN A 98 -0.49 -8.25 13.10
C GLN A 98 -0.62 -8.29 11.58
N ALA A 99 -0.32 -9.42 10.95
CA ALA A 99 -0.40 -9.59 9.50
C ALA A 99 -1.78 -10.08 9.02
N GLU A 100 -2.72 -10.35 9.93
CA GLU A 100 -4.12 -10.68 9.58
C GLU A 100 -4.84 -9.45 9.03
N TYR A 101 -4.35 -8.97 7.87
CA TYR A 101 -4.98 -7.88 7.13
C TYR A 101 -5.99 -8.42 6.15
N ASP A 102 -7.15 -7.78 6.10
CA ASP A 102 -8.14 -8.03 5.05
C ASP A 102 -7.82 -7.21 3.80
N LEU A 103 -6.75 -7.58 3.09
CA LEU A 103 -6.33 -6.90 1.86
C LEU A 103 -7.39 -7.01 0.77
N LYS A 104 -8.05 -8.16 0.68
CA LYS A 104 -9.12 -8.41 -0.28
C LYS A 104 -10.32 -7.52 -0.01
N GLY A 105 -10.82 -7.49 1.22
CA GLY A 105 -11.95 -6.63 1.60
C GLY A 105 -11.64 -5.15 1.42
N LYS A 106 -10.39 -4.72 1.68
CA LYS A 106 -9.95 -3.35 1.39
C LYS A 106 -10.02 -3.02 -0.11
N LEU A 107 -9.53 -3.91 -0.97
CA LEU A 107 -9.61 -3.75 -2.42
C LEU A 107 -11.08 -3.68 -2.86
N GLU A 108 -11.89 -4.69 -2.52
CA GLU A 108 -13.30 -4.79 -2.91
C GLU A 108 -14.10 -3.54 -2.49
N THR A 109 -13.92 -3.07 -1.25
CA THR A 109 -14.57 -1.84 -0.78
C THR A 109 -14.12 -0.61 -1.57
N SER A 110 -12.84 -0.52 -1.89
CA SER A 110 -12.31 0.61 -2.65
C SER A 110 -12.81 0.61 -4.09
N GLU A 111 -12.92 -0.56 -4.72
CA GLU A 111 -13.55 -0.73 -6.03
C GLU A 111 -15.03 -0.32 -6.01
N GLU A 112 -15.79 -0.75 -4.98
CA GLU A 112 -17.21 -0.38 -4.81
C GLU A 112 -17.39 1.15 -4.71
N ILE A 113 -16.52 1.82 -3.95
CA ILE A 113 -16.53 3.29 -3.83
C ILE A 113 -16.27 3.94 -5.19
N CYS A 114 -15.25 3.49 -5.92
CA CYS A 114 -14.94 4.00 -7.27
C CYS A 114 -16.08 3.76 -8.26
N VAL A 115 -16.71 2.59 -8.22
CA VAL A 115 -17.92 2.27 -9.03
C VAL A 115 -19.06 3.22 -8.70
N ALA A 116 -19.32 3.47 -7.43
CA ALA A 116 -20.39 4.38 -7.01
C ALA A 116 -20.11 5.83 -7.42
N ILE A 117 -18.88 6.31 -7.28
CA ILE A 117 -18.46 7.67 -7.70
C ILE A 117 -18.60 7.84 -9.21
N SER A 118 -18.16 6.84 -9.98
CA SER A 118 -18.21 6.90 -11.45
C SER A 118 -19.60 6.66 -12.03
N GLY A 119 -20.52 6.04 -11.28
CA GLY A 119 -21.80 5.56 -11.77
C GLY A 119 -21.69 4.42 -12.80
N GLN A 120 -20.52 3.80 -12.97
CA GLN A 120 -20.24 2.79 -13.98
C GLN A 120 -19.94 1.43 -13.32
N HIS A 121 -20.92 0.53 -13.29
CA HIS A 121 -20.78 -0.81 -12.65
C HIS A 121 -19.63 -1.68 -13.20
N ASN A 122 -19.15 -1.41 -14.41
CA ASN A 122 -18.11 -2.20 -15.07
C ASN A 122 -16.83 -1.38 -15.34
N ILE A 123 -16.57 -0.35 -14.53
CA ILE A 123 -15.46 0.57 -14.79
C ILE A 123 -14.11 -0.15 -14.86
N PHE A 124 -13.87 -1.10 -13.98
CA PHE A 124 -12.62 -1.87 -13.92
C PHE A 124 -12.51 -3.00 -14.96
N ARG A 125 -13.51 -3.18 -15.83
CA ARG A 125 -13.34 -3.91 -17.10
C ARG A 125 -12.71 -3.05 -18.20
N GLN A 126 -12.74 -1.74 -18.05
CA GLN A 126 -12.22 -0.77 -19.01
C GLN A 126 -10.88 -0.18 -18.54
N ILE A 127 -10.73 0.00 -17.24
CA ILE A 127 -9.51 0.53 -16.61
C ILE A 127 -8.79 -0.64 -15.95
N PRO A 128 -7.58 -1.00 -16.42
CA PRO A 128 -6.80 -2.04 -15.76
C PRO A 128 -6.35 -1.58 -14.36
N GLU A 129 -6.43 -2.48 -13.41
CA GLU A 129 -6.13 -2.26 -12.01
C GLU A 129 -4.80 -2.88 -11.61
N VAL A 130 -4.20 -2.30 -10.57
CA VAL A 130 -2.99 -2.85 -9.93
C VAL A 130 -3.10 -2.65 -8.43
N PHE A 131 -2.78 -3.67 -7.66
CA PHE A 131 -2.65 -3.56 -6.20
C PHE A 131 -1.18 -3.46 -5.80
N ILE A 132 -0.84 -2.50 -4.95
CA ILE A 132 0.53 -2.28 -4.46
C ILE A 132 0.54 -2.28 -2.94
N LEU A 133 1.20 -3.27 -2.35
CA LEU A 133 1.47 -3.32 -0.92
C LEU A 133 2.84 -2.68 -0.66
N VAL A 134 2.83 -1.60 0.11
CA VAL A 134 4.02 -0.81 0.45
C VAL A 134 4.44 -1.08 1.88
N THR A 135 5.72 -1.35 2.12
CA THR A 135 6.28 -1.52 3.46
C THR A 135 7.42 -0.55 3.73
N ASP A 136 7.67 -0.26 5.00
CA ASP A 136 8.82 0.51 5.47
C ASP A 136 10.06 -0.36 5.77
N ILE A 137 9.92 -1.70 5.68
CA ILE A 137 11.04 -2.64 5.82
C ILE A 137 11.72 -2.83 4.48
N ASP A 138 13.05 -2.68 4.43
CA ASP A 138 13.80 -2.85 3.20
C ASP A 138 13.95 -4.32 2.82
N VAL A 139 13.28 -4.73 1.74
CA VAL A 139 13.35 -6.08 1.17
C VAL A 139 14.47 -6.24 0.15
N SER A 140 15.12 -5.15 -0.28
CA SER A 140 16.14 -5.17 -1.34
C SER A 140 17.48 -5.75 -0.88
N GLU A 141 17.70 -5.85 0.42
CA GLU A 141 18.91 -6.44 0.99
C GLU A 141 18.89 -7.98 1.04
N GLN A 142 17.85 -8.62 0.50
CA GLN A 142 17.73 -10.10 0.46
C GLN A 142 18.34 -10.76 -0.80
N GLY A 143 19.30 -10.11 -1.46
CA GLY A 143 20.09 -10.71 -2.53
C GLY A 143 21.01 -11.84 -2.03
N VAL A 144 21.46 -12.70 -2.96
CA VAL A 144 22.32 -13.89 -2.68
C VAL A 144 23.61 -13.51 -1.93
N GLU A 145 24.09 -12.27 -2.04
CA GLU A 145 25.22 -11.75 -1.27
C GLU A 145 24.90 -11.64 0.23
N ASN A 146 23.63 -11.48 0.59
CA ASN A 146 23.17 -11.43 1.97
C ASN A 146 23.06 -12.81 2.65
N PHE A 147 23.13 -13.92 1.93
CA PHE A 147 23.13 -15.22 2.58
C PHE A 147 24.36 -15.39 3.50
N HIS A 148 25.52 -14.87 3.10
CA HIS A 148 26.71 -14.81 3.95
C HIS A 148 26.61 -13.77 5.06
N PHE A 149 26.01 -12.61 4.79
CA PHE A 149 25.76 -11.57 5.79
C PHE A 149 24.69 -12.00 6.79
N ASN A 150 23.62 -12.70 6.35
CA ASN A 150 22.57 -13.26 7.22
C ASN A 150 23.10 -14.38 8.12
N MET A 151 24.09 -15.15 7.69
CA MET A 151 24.77 -16.12 8.57
C MET A 151 25.60 -15.41 9.67
N MET A 152 26.17 -14.25 9.39
CA MET A 152 26.81 -13.39 10.40
C MET A 152 25.81 -12.53 11.17
N ALA A 153 24.71 -12.11 10.57
CA ALA A 153 23.61 -11.34 11.16
C ALA A 153 22.63 -12.16 12.01
N LEU A 154 22.84 -13.47 12.12
CA LEU A 154 22.23 -14.29 13.19
C LEU A 154 22.57 -13.76 14.61
N ALA A 155 23.45 -12.76 14.70
CA ALA A 155 23.74 -12.02 15.93
C ALA A 155 22.89 -10.76 16.14
N THR A 156 22.15 -10.25 15.12
CA THR A 156 21.28 -9.09 15.29
C THR A 156 19.82 -9.50 15.09
N THR A 157 19.09 -9.54 16.19
CA THR A 157 17.70 -10.01 16.29
C THR A 157 16.72 -9.26 15.37
N SER A 158 17.03 -8.00 14.95
CA SER A 158 16.13 -7.19 14.12
C SER A 158 15.96 -7.72 12.69
N SER A 159 17.05 -8.12 12.01
CA SER A 159 16.99 -8.58 10.61
C SER A 159 16.19 -9.88 10.42
N VAL A 160 16.20 -10.75 11.42
CA VAL A 160 15.40 -11.98 11.39
C VAL A 160 13.91 -11.67 11.47
N TRP A 161 13.52 -10.71 12.30
CA TRP A 161 12.14 -10.30 12.45
C TRP A 161 11.63 -9.51 11.24
N GLU A 162 12.45 -8.63 10.67
CA GLU A 162 12.15 -7.96 9.41
C GLU A 162 11.90 -8.95 8.28
N SER A 163 12.74 -9.97 8.15
CA SER A 163 12.55 -11.04 7.16
C SER A 163 11.25 -11.82 7.38
N LYS A 164 10.89 -12.14 8.63
CA LYS A 164 9.62 -12.80 8.96
C LYS A 164 8.42 -11.92 8.63
N CYS A 165 8.47 -10.63 8.95
CA CYS A 165 7.41 -9.67 8.59
C CYS A 165 7.23 -9.59 7.07
N ASN A 166 8.31 -9.49 6.31
CA ASN A 166 8.25 -9.45 4.86
C ASN A 166 7.68 -10.74 4.26
N THR A 167 8.07 -11.89 4.78
CA THR A 167 7.55 -13.18 4.33
C THR A 167 6.05 -13.27 4.58
N GLU A 168 5.59 -12.86 5.76
CA GLU A 168 4.17 -12.89 6.11
C GLU A 168 3.35 -11.92 5.26
N LEU A 169 3.79 -10.66 5.12
CA LEU A 169 3.11 -9.68 4.27
C LEU A 169 3.00 -10.13 2.81
N ASN A 170 4.08 -10.69 2.26
CA ASN A 170 4.06 -11.21 0.90
C ASN A 170 3.13 -12.41 0.77
N SER A 171 3.09 -13.29 1.76
CA SER A 171 2.17 -14.43 1.81
C SER A 171 0.70 -13.97 1.80
N GLN A 172 0.36 -12.98 2.63
CA GLN A 172 -0.98 -12.40 2.68
C GLN A 172 -1.36 -11.76 1.34
N LEU A 173 -0.46 -11.01 0.72
CA LEU A 173 -0.68 -10.43 -0.59
C LEU A 173 -0.94 -11.50 -1.66
N GLU A 174 -0.11 -12.55 -1.70
CA GLU A 174 -0.24 -13.64 -2.68
C GLU A 174 -1.54 -14.42 -2.51
N GLN A 175 -1.98 -14.65 -1.28
CA GLN A 175 -3.20 -15.41 -0.98
C GLN A 175 -4.47 -14.61 -1.23
N GLN A 176 -4.48 -13.33 -0.90
CA GLN A 176 -5.70 -12.52 -0.90
C GLN A 176 -5.95 -11.79 -2.22
N ILE A 177 -4.91 -11.28 -2.86
CA ILE A 177 -5.05 -10.56 -4.14
C ILE A 177 -4.73 -11.53 -5.28
N THR A 178 -5.74 -12.13 -5.88
CA THR A 178 -5.58 -13.17 -6.90
C THR A 178 -6.11 -12.76 -8.27
N THR A 179 -6.89 -11.70 -8.36
CA THR A 179 -7.66 -11.33 -9.56
C THR A 179 -6.97 -10.28 -10.42
N ILE A 180 -6.08 -9.47 -9.85
CA ILE A 180 -5.39 -8.37 -10.52
C ILE A 180 -3.87 -8.46 -10.31
N PRO A 181 -3.06 -7.79 -11.16
CA PRO A 181 -1.63 -7.65 -10.94
C PRO A 181 -1.35 -7.01 -9.59
N LYS A 182 -0.35 -7.55 -8.89
CA LYS A 182 0.02 -7.10 -7.56
C LYS A 182 1.52 -6.95 -7.41
N TYR A 183 1.94 -6.04 -6.54
CA TYR A 183 3.34 -5.80 -6.26
C TYR A 183 3.55 -5.56 -4.77
N TYR A 184 4.63 -6.15 -4.24
CA TYR A 184 5.14 -5.87 -2.92
C TYR A 184 6.40 -5.03 -3.05
N VAL A 185 6.41 -3.82 -2.49
CA VAL A 185 7.51 -2.86 -2.66
C VAL A 185 7.81 -2.12 -1.34
N THR A 186 9.02 -1.61 -1.23
CA THR A 186 9.34 -0.64 -0.17
C THR A 186 8.91 0.77 -0.58
N CYS A 187 8.80 1.67 0.40
CA CYS A 187 8.56 3.09 0.13
C CYS A 187 9.58 3.66 -0.88
N LYS A 188 10.85 3.22 -0.81
CA LYS A 188 11.92 3.65 -1.74
C LYS A 188 11.69 3.20 -3.17
N GLN A 189 11.06 2.04 -3.35
CA GLN A 189 10.85 1.43 -4.65
C GLN A 189 9.54 1.87 -5.32
N LEU A 190 8.60 2.45 -4.54
CA LEU A 190 7.25 2.76 -5.01
C LEU A 190 7.24 3.65 -6.26
N GLU A 191 7.95 4.79 -6.24
CA GLU A 191 7.95 5.70 -7.40
C GLU A 191 8.55 5.04 -8.65
N ASN A 192 9.62 4.27 -8.47
CA ASN A 192 10.22 3.55 -9.58
C ASN A 192 9.27 2.48 -10.15
N LYS A 193 8.55 1.77 -9.26
CA LYS A 193 7.55 0.79 -9.67
C LYS A 193 6.40 1.45 -10.46
N LEU A 194 5.87 2.58 -9.98
CA LEU A 194 4.82 3.34 -10.68
C LEU A 194 5.30 3.83 -12.06
N ASN A 195 6.54 4.27 -12.17
CA ASN A 195 7.14 4.65 -13.44
C ASN A 195 7.26 3.47 -14.42
N VAL A 196 7.53 2.26 -13.92
CA VAL A 196 7.54 1.05 -14.76
C VAL A 196 6.12 0.70 -15.22
N ILE A 197 5.14 0.72 -14.30
CA ILE A 197 3.73 0.45 -14.61
C ILE A 197 3.20 1.44 -15.66
N SER A 198 3.54 2.71 -15.55
CA SER A 198 3.03 3.75 -16.47
C SER A 198 3.55 3.67 -17.90
N ARG A 199 4.59 2.83 -18.17
CA ARG A 199 5.19 2.65 -19.49
C ARG A 199 4.66 1.43 -20.26
N VAL A 200 3.87 0.63 -19.60
CA VAL A 200 3.21 -0.56 -20.18
C VAL A 200 1.83 -0.19 -20.71
#